data_876b743dfface517655ca631599400c0
#
_entry.id   876b743dfface517655ca631599400c0
#
_cell.length_a   1.000
_cell.length_b   1.000
_cell.length_c   1.000
_cell.angle_alpha   90.00
_cell.angle_beta   90.00
_cell.angle_gamma   90.00
#
_symmetry.space_group_name_H-M   'P 1'
#
loop_
_entity.id
_entity.type
_entity.pdbx_description
1 polymer ?
#
loop_
_entity_poly.entity_id
_entity_poly.type
_entity_poly.pdbx_seq_one_letter_code
_entity_poly.pdbx_strand_id
1 'polypeptide(L)'
;MIISSSELQISYQNLEDMFNIALQKEISEWRKEKDEFFRDPFNNEGRVTGKYMPSAVFQIWLKIPKNLVSDENLNKLLFDCSESGWNVKSKWQDDERTGEEQIYFLVTKQ
;
A
#
# COMPACT_ATOMS: atom_id res chain seq x y z
N MET A 1 -18.89 -35.22 -1.03
CA MET A 1 -18.94 -33.86 -0.48
C MET A 1 -18.16 -32.93 -1.40
N ILE A 2 -18.74 -31.79 -1.72
CA ILE A 2 -18.08 -30.80 -2.60
C ILE A 2 -17.34 -29.79 -1.71
N ILE A 3 -16.10 -29.48 -2.08
CA ILE A 3 -15.28 -28.50 -1.39
C ILE A 3 -15.94 -27.11 -1.50
N SER A 4 -15.99 -26.39 -0.38
CA SER A 4 -16.55 -25.04 -0.35
C SER A 4 -15.67 -24.05 -1.12
N SER A 5 -16.29 -23.15 -1.87
CA SER A 5 -15.56 -22.11 -2.59
C SER A 5 -14.82 -21.16 -1.67
N SER A 6 -15.21 -21.08 -0.39
CA SER A 6 -14.50 -20.25 0.59
C SER A 6 -13.07 -20.71 0.85
N GLU A 7 -12.75 -21.96 0.56
CA GLU A 7 -11.40 -22.49 0.67
C GLU A 7 -10.44 -21.90 -0.38
N LEU A 8 -10.97 -21.31 -1.44
CA LEU A 8 -10.16 -20.65 -2.46
C LEU A 8 -9.78 -19.22 -2.06
N GLN A 9 -10.36 -18.68 -1.00
CA GLN A 9 -10.05 -17.33 -0.58
C GLN A 9 -8.65 -17.23 0.02
N ILE A 10 -8.03 -16.09 -0.21
CA ILE A 10 -6.73 -15.77 0.40
C ILE A 10 -6.93 -15.60 1.91
N SER A 11 -6.05 -16.21 2.71
CA SER A 11 -6.11 -16.06 4.15
C SER A 11 -5.80 -14.62 4.55
N TYR A 12 -6.29 -14.20 5.71
CA TYR A 12 -5.95 -12.89 6.26
C TYR A 12 -4.43 -12.72 6.39
N GLN A 13 -3.72 -13.74 6.87
CA GLN A 13 -2.28 -13.67 7.04
C GLN A 13 -1.57 -13.41 5.71
N ASN A 14 -1.98 -14.08 4.64
CA ASN A 14 -1.39 -13.84 3.32
C ASN A 14 -1.69 -12.43 2.83
N LEU A 15 -2.90 -11.93 3.01
CA LEU A 15 -3.27 -10.57 2.63
C LEU A 15 -2.44 -9.55 3.42
N GLU A 16 -2.30 -9.74 4.73
CA GLU A 16 -1.49 -8.88 5.59
C GLU A 16 -0.04 -8.89 5.16
N ASP A 17 0.53 -10.06 4.87
CA ASP A 17 1.93 -10.18 4.45
C ASP A 17 2.17 -9.45 3.12
N MET A 18 1.29 -9.62 2.15
CA MET A 18 1.39 -8.93 0.86
C MET A 18 1.35 -7.41 1.04
N PHE A 19 0.43 -6.94 1.87
CA PHE A 19 0.30 -5.51 2.17
C PHE A 19 1.56 -4.98 2.86
N ASN A 20 2.06 -5.66 3.89
CA ASN A 20 3.23 -5.23 4.64
C ASN A 20 4.50 -5.20 3.78
N ILE A 21 4.70 -6.19 2.93
CA ILE A 21 5.84 -6.22 2.02
C ILE A 21 5.80 -5.00 1.08
N ALA A 22 4.64 -4.73 0.50
CA ALA A 22 4.48 -3.59 -0.40
C ALA A 22 4.66 -2.26 0.34
N LEU A 23 4.11 -2.12 1.53
CA LEU A 23 4.24 -0.91 2.35
C LEU A 23 5.69 -0.67 2.76
N GLN A 24 6.41 -1.70 3.19
CA GLN A 24 7.82 -1.60 3.57
C GLN A 24 8.68 -1.13 2.40
N LYS A 25 8.40 -1.63 1.19
CA LYS A 25 9.10 -1.19 -0.01
C LYS A 25 8.89 0.30 -0.27
N GLU A 26 7.66 0.77 -0.20
CA GLU A 26 7.33 2.19 -0.40
C GLU A 26 7.96 3.07 0.68
N ILE A 27 7.95 2.64 1.93
CA ILE A 27 8.59 3.35 3.05
C ILE A 27 10.11 3.43 2.84
N SER A 28 10.74 2.35 2.38
CA SER A 28 12.18 2.32 2.13
C SER A 28 12.58 3.31 1.04
N GLU A 29 11.80 3.40 -0.03
CA GLU A 29 12.03 4.37 -1.10
C GLU A 29 11.85 5.81 -0.58
N TRP A 30 10.81 6.05 0.21
CA TRP A 30 10.58 7.34 0.82
C TRP A 30 11.73 7.77 1.74
N ARG A 31 12.28 6.82 2.53
CA ARG A 31 13.42 7.11 3.41
C ARG A 31 14.66 7.52 2.61
N LYS A 32 14.91 6.89 1.48
CA LYS A 32 16.01 7.27 0.59
C LYS A 32 15.83 8.69 0.07
N GLU A 33 14.65 9.04 -0.42
CA GLU A 33 14.36 10.38 -0.91
C GLU A 33 14.49 11.43 0.20
N LYS A 34 14.00 11.10 1.40
CA LYS A 34 14.13 11.96 2.57
C LYS A 34 15.59 12.18 2.94
N ASP A 35 16.39 11.13 2.96
CA ASP A 35 17.80 11.21 3.31
C ASP A 35 18.58 12.03 2.27
N GLU A 36 18.27 11.87 1.00
CA GLU A 36 18.83 12.68 -0.07
C GLU A 36 18.47 14.16 0.09
N PHE A 37 17.23 14.45 0.47
CA PHE A 37 16.79 15.82 0.74
C PHE A 37 17.64 16.47 1.84
N PHE A 38 17.88 15.76 2.94
CA PHE A 38 18.63 16.28 4.08
C PHE A 38 20.14 16.21 3.95
N ARG A 39 20.66 15.47 2.96
CA ARG A 39 22.11 15.33 2.76
C ARG A 39 22.77 16.61 2.30
N ASP A 40 22.10 17.40 1.48
CA ASP A 40 22.63 18.64 0.92
C ASP A 40 21.77 19.82 1.39
N PRO A 41 22.25 20.60 2.40
CA PRO A 41 21.51 21.73 2.94
C PRO A 41 21.20 22.82 1.91
N PHE A 42 22.04 23.00 0.91
CA PHE A 42 21.81 24.01 -0.12
C PHE A 42 20.70 23.59 -1.09
N ASN A 43 20.62 22.32 -1.39
CA ASN A 43 19.56 21.77 -2.26
C ASN A 43 18.22 21.67 -1.52
N ASN A 44 18.25 21.59 -0.18
CA ASN A 44 17.05 21.48 0.65
C ASN A 44 16.17 22.73 0.60
N GLU A 45 16.74 23.86 0.19
CA GLU A 45 15.97 25.08 0.06
C GLU A 45 15.05 25.10 -1.17
N GLY A 46 15.15 24.08 -2.04
CA GLY A 46 14.30 23.95 -3.22
C GLY A 46 14.54 25.00 -4.29
N ARG A 47 15.52 25.90 -4.09
CA ARG A 47 15.78 27.02 -5.00
C ARG A 47 16.70 26.68 -6.15
N VAL A 48 17.65 25.77 -5.91
CA VAL A 48 18.70 25.42 -6.88
C VAL A 48 18.32 24.22 -7.71
N THR A 49 17.74 23.19 -7.09
CA THR A 49 17.44 21.92 -7.74
C THR A 49 15.94 21.63 -7.89
N GLY A 50 15.06 22.42 -7.26
CA GLY A 50 13.64 22.15 -7.24
C GLY A 50 13.24 20.92 -6.43
N LYS A 51 14.14 20.39 -5.59
CA LYS A 51 13.84 19.24 -4.75
C LYS A 51 13.02 19.67 -3.54
N TYR A 52 12.02 18.86 -3.23
CA TYR A 52 11.14 19.07 -2.07
C TYR A 52 11.20 17.87 -1.16
N MET A 53 10.89 18.09 0.13
CA MET A 53 10.72 16.99 1.07
C MET A 53 9.60 16.06 0.58
N PRO A 54 9.84 14.77 0.40
CA PRO A 54 8.80 13.86 -0.06
C PRO A 54 7.66 13.73 0.96
N SER A 55 6.44 13.70 0.48
CA SER A 55 5.27 13.46 1.31
C SER A 55 5.23 12.01 1.78
N ALA A 56 4.81 11.79 3.04
CA ALA A 56 4.62 10.45 3.59
C ALA A 56 3.25 9.90 3.18
N VAL A 57 3.05 9.75 1.88
CA VAL A 57 1.85 9.20 1.25
C VAL A 57 2.29 8.02 0.40
N PHE A 58 1.70 6.86 0.68
CA PHE A 58 2.11 5.62 0.03
C PHE A 58 0.95 5.04 -0.76
N GLN A 59 1.24 4.61 -1.98
CA GLN A 59 0.28 3.99 -2.87
C GLN A 59 0.67 2.55 -3.08
N ILE A 60 -0.26 1.65 -2.83
CA ILE A 60 -0.03 0.21 -2.92
C ILE A 60 -1.06 -0.39 -3.86
N TRP A 61 -0.58 -1.17 -4.83
CA TRP A 61 -1.43 -1.96 -5.72
C TRP A 61 -1.11 -3.43 -5.52
N LEU A 62 -2.14 -4.23 -5.20
CA LEU A 62 -2.02 -5.67 -5.11
C LEU A 62 -2.88 -6.30 -6.20
N LYS A 63 -2.24 -7.04 -7.10
CA LYS A 63 -2.92 -7.76 -8.18
C LYS A 63 -3.50 -9.05 -7.63
N ILE A 64 -4.76 -8.98 -7.22
CA ILE A 64 -5.48 -10.10 -6.64
C ILE A 64 -6.90 -10.10 -7.21
N PRO A 65 -7.41 -11.23 -7.68
CA PRO A 65 -8.81 -11.32 -8.07
C PRO A 65 -9.73 -10.96 -6.90
N LYS A 66 -10.71 -10.10 -7.16
CA LYS A 66 -11.63 -9.60 -6.14
C LYS A 66 -12.36 -10.72 -5.40
N ASN A 67 -12.74 -11.78 -6.10
CA ASN A 67 -13.46 -12.89 -5.52
C ASN A 67 -12.63 -13.77 -4.57
N LEU A 68 -11.30 -13.56 -4.52
CA LEU A 68 -10.42 -14.29 -3.61
C LEU A 68 -10.17 -13.55 -2.29
N VAL A 69 -10.70 -12.34 -2.14
CA VAL A 69 -10.55 -11.54 -0.92
C VAL A 69 -11.94 -11.31 -0.32
N SER A 70 -12.16 -11.79 0.90
CA SER A 70 -13.41 -11.55 1.59
C SER A 70 -13.50 -10.12 2.12
N ASP A 71 -14.71 -9.58 2.18
CA ASP A 71 -14.94 -8.27 2.79
C ASP A 71 -14.50 -8.26 4.25
N GLU A 72 -14.69 -9.37 4.96
CA GLU A 72 -14.25 -9.53 6.35
C GLU A 72 -12.74 -9.35 6.49
N ASN A 73 -11.96 -10.03 5.65
CA ASN A 73 -10.50 -9.93 5.69
C ASN A 73 -10.02 -8.53 5.29
N LEU A 74 -10.66 -7.92 4.29
CA LEU A 74 -10.31 -6.56 3.89
C LEU A 74 -10.60 -5.57 5.01
N ASN A 75 -11.75 -5.66 5.64
CA ASN A 75 -12.11 -4.79 6.76
C ASN A 75 -11.17 -4.98 7.95
N LYS A 76 -10.77 -6.21 8.23
CA LYS A 76 -9.79 -6.51 9.27
C LYS A 76 -8.45 -5.88 8.99
N LEU A 77 -8.00 -5.93 7.73
CA LEU A 77 -6.75 -5.29 7.32
C LEU A 77 -6.81 -3.77 7.55
N LEU A 78 -7.91 -3.12 7.13
CA LEU A 78 -8.07 -1.69 7.32
C LEU A 78 -8.11 -1.32 8.80
N PHE A 79 -8.77 -2.14 9.62
CA PHE A 79 -8.82 -1.94 11.07
C PHE A 79 -7.41 -2.07 11.68
N ASP A 80 -6.67 -3.12 11.34
CA ASP A 80 -5.33 -3.34 11.86
C ASP A 80 -4.36 -2.22 11.43
N CYS A 81 -4.51 -1.70 10.22
CA CYS A 81 -3.76 -0.52 9.78
C CYS A 81 -4.06 0.71 10.64
N SER A 82 -5.34 0.93 10.94
CA SER A 82 -5.76 2.05 11.80
C SER A 82 -5.16 1.92 13.21
N GLU A 83 -5.18 0.72 13.77
CA GLU A 83 -4.56 0.43 15.07
C GLU A 83 -3.04 0.65 15.06
N SER A 84 -2.41 0.54 13.90
CA SER A 84 -0.97 0.75 13.73
C SER A 84 -0.60 2.21 13.39
N GLY A 85 -1.56 3.11 13.41
CA GLY A 85 -1.33 4.53 13.18
C GLY A 85 -1.45 4.98 11.72
N TRP A 86 -2.03 4.13 10.87
CA TRP A 86 -2.21 4.46 9.45
C TRP A 86 -3.67 4.78 9.14
N ASN A 87 -3.85 5.75 8.25
CA ASN A 87 -5.13 6.03 7.64
C ASN A 87 -5.09 5.42 6.24
N VAL A 88 -5.92 4.42 5.98
CA VAL A 88 -5.91 3.67 4.73
C VAL A 88 -7.27 3.72 4.05
N LYS A 89 -7.24 4.06 2.76
CA LYS A 89 -8.42 3.97 1.89
C LYS A 89 -8.14 2.92 0.83
N SER A 90 -9.13 2.11 0.53
CA SER A 90 -9.00 1.04 -0.47
C SER A 90 -10.03 1.19 -1.58
N LYS A 91 -9.65 0.74 -2.77
CA LYS A 91 -10.52 0.76 -3.94
C LYS A 91 -10.15 -0.39 -4.86
N TRP A 92 -11.16 -1.14 -5.31
CA TRP A 92 -10.99 -2.11 -6.39
C TRP A 92 -10.96 -1.39 -7.72
N GLN A 93 -10.01 -1.76 -8.56
CA GLN A 93 -9.92 -1.24 -9.92
C GLN A 93 -9.16 -2.21 -10.81
N ASP A 94 -9.45 -2.19 -12.10
CA ASP A 94 -8.73 -3.03 -13.06
C ASP A 94 -7.47 -2.30 -13.53
N ASP A 95 -6.42 -3.10 -13.81
CA ASP A 95 -5.23 -2.56 -14.47
C ASP A 95 -5.59 -2.19 -15.92
N GLU A 96 -5.40 -0.93 -16.28
CA GLU A 96 -5.76 -0.43 -17.61
C GLU A 96 -4.98 -1.11 -18.74
N ARG A 97 -3.78 -1.61 -18.45
CA ARG A 97 -2.93 -2.24 -19.46
C ARG A 97 -3.28 -3.70 -19.70
N THR A 98 -3.54 -4.44 -18.61
CA THR A 98 -3.69 -5.90 -18.65
C THR A 98 -5.12 -6.36 -18.45
N GLY A 99 -5.99 -5.50 -17.92
CA GLY A 99 -7.35 -5.86 -17.51
C GLY A 99 -7.40 -6.71 -16.25
N GLU A 100 -6.26 -6.94 -15.59
CA GLU A 100 -6.22 -7.71 -14.35
C GLU A 100 -6.86 -6.95 -13.20
N GLU A 101 -7.61 -7.68 -12.36
CA GLU A 101 -8.17 -7.09 -11.15
C GLU A 101 -7.06 -6.76 -10.15
N GLN A 102 -7.18 -5.61 -9.50
CA GLN A 102 -6.25 -5.20 -8.46
C GLN A 102 -6.96 -4.37 -7.42
N ILE A 103 -6.44 -4.39 -6.21
CA ILE A 103 -6.89 -3.50 -5.14
C ILE A 103 -5.83 -2.43 -4.90
N TYR A 104 -6.29 -1.19 -4.82
CA TYR A 104 -5.48 -0.01 -4.57
C TYR A 104 -5.66 0.43 -3.12
N PHE A 105 -4.55 0.73 -2.44
CA PHE A 105 -4.57 1.31 -1.10
C PHE A 105 -3.84 2.65 -1.10
N LEU A 106 -4.48 3.65 -0.55
CA LEU A 106 -3.86 4.94 -0.26
C LEU A 106 -3.56 4.98 1.23
N VAL A 107 -2.29 5.01 1.60
CA VAL A 107 -1.82 4.91 2.99
C VAL A 107 -1.19 6.22 3.42
N THR A 108 -1.73 6.82 4.46
CA THR A 108 -1.22 8.06 5.03
C THR A 108 -1.06 7.89 6.54
N LYS A 109 -0.16 8.68 7.12
CA LYS A 109 0.01 8.70 8.58
C LYS A 109 -1.18 9.42 9.23
N GLN A 110 -1.66 8.83 10.30
CA GLN A 110 -2.69 9.47 11.13
C GLN A 110 -2.14 10.70 11.87
#